data_e91a8d8443668518af74cf3b536e96ea
#
_entry.id   e91a8d8443668518af74cf3b536e96ea
#
_cell.length_a   1.000
_cell.length_b   1.000
_cell.length_c   1.000
_cell.angle_alpha   90.00
_cell.angle_beta   90.00
_cell.angle_gamma   90.00
#
_symmetry.space_group_name_H-M   'P 1'
#
loop_
_entity.id
_entity.type
_entity.pdbx_description
1 polymer ?
#
loop_
_entity_poly.entity_id
_entity_poly.type
_entity_poly.pdbx_seq_one_letter_code
_entity_poly.pdbx_strand_id
1 'polypeptide(L)'
;MAVNYVVDSVEFEIRWSTMLFDVSIICTALSLYALYAVLFLFSIPSLHRHIPSRKIILVTAWTMFLFATSSILLASIATATSMSVVYMLVQGSNNAPAHLIRLYHALVLVQDIILVLNNLVTDLLLLFRCYVIWGSRKRILVLPGILIAATMVVGCLAGLEHYGLISLSSYVDPRVPVGMAGATNVLLTCLTAGRIWYIRREVQSLPGWRASRKRYKTASAIILESGVLYTLCVITYVISCSVKSASPFGTIFQGVAWGLVQLGVNIVPTFILVRVGMGRSTENSLSVTLDRNIKC
;
A
#
# COMPACT_ATOMS: atom_id res chain seq x y z
N MET A 1 -28.41 34.80 30.06
CA MET A 1 -27.37 34.12 30.85
C MET A 1 -26.38 33.48 29.83
N ALA A 2 -25.18 34.04 29.71
CA ALA A 2 -24.13 33.42 28.89
C ALA A 2 -23.60 32.23 29.72
N VAL A 3 -23.89 31.02 29.27
CA VAL A 3 -23.31 29.79 29.83
C VAL A 3 -21.84 29.78 29.34
N ASN A 4 -20.91 30.09 30.22
CA ASN A 4 -19.48 29.89 29.95
C ASN A 4 -19.22 28.39 29.95
N TYR A 5 -19.22 27.80 28.75
CA TYR A 5 -18.76 26.43 28.55
C TYR A 5 -17.23 26.43 28.69
N VAL A 6 -16.75 25.94 29.81
CA VAL A 6 -15.33 25.59 29.96
C VAL A 6 -15.16 24.26 29.25
N VAL A 7 -14.88 24.32 27.94
CA VAL A 7 -14.40 23.14 27.22
C VAL A 7 -13.05 22.75 27.84
N ASP A 8 -12.88 21.49 28.23
CA ASP A 8 -11.57 21.01 28.63
C ASP A 8 -10.62 21.19 27.43
N SER A 9 -9.75 22.19 27.54
CA SER A 9 -8.86 22.59 26.44
C SER A 9 -7.97 21.43 25.96
N VAL A 10 -7.60 20.53 26.87
CA VAL A 10 -6.74 19.39 26.57
C VAL A 10 -7.50 18.32 25.75
N GLU A 11 -8.74 18.00 26.16
CA GLU A 11 -9.54 17.03 25.39
C GLU A 11 -9.89 17.59 24.00
N PHE A 12 -10.24 18.85 23.90
CA PHE A 12 -10.51 19.50 22.62
C PHE A 12 -9.28 19.47 21.70
N GLU A 13 -8.09 19.81 22.19
CA GLU A 13 -6.86 19.78 21.40
C GLU A 13 -6.52 18.37 20.87
N ILE A 14 -6.70 17.36 21.71
CA ILE A 14 -6.49 15.96 21.30
C ILE A 14 -7.48 15.57 20.19
N ARG A 15 -8.77 15.90 20.34
CA ARG A 15 -9.79 15.54 19.34
C ARG A 15 -9.63 16.33 18.06
N TRP A 16 -9.27 17.61 18.17
CA TRP A 16 -8.97 18.46 17.03
C TRP A 16 -7.77 17.94 16.20
N SER A 17 -6.69 17.57 16.88
CA SER A 17 -5.52 16.99 16.19
C SER A 17 -5.85 15.64 15.53
N THR A 18 -6.64 14.78 16.18
CA THR A 18 -7.12 13.52 15.58
C THR A 18 -7.96 13.80 14.33
N MET A 19 -8.89 14.74 14.38
CA MET A 19 -9.70 15.13 13.23
C MET A 19 -8.85 15.64 12.07
N LEU A 20 -7.86 16.51 12.34
CA LEU A 20 -6.94 17.02 11.31
C LEU A 20 -6.13 15.89 10.66
N PHE A 21 -5.70 14.91 11.46
CA PHE A 21 -5.01 13.72 10.99
C PHE A 21 -5.90 12.90 10.06
N ASP A 22 -7.14 12.58 10.49
CA ASP A 22 -8.11 11.80 9.71
C ASP A 22 -8.49 12.49 8.39
N VAL A 23 -8.74 13.80 8.42
CA VAL A 23 -9.05 14.60 7.23
C VAL A 23 -7.89 14.56 6.24
N SER A 24 -6.66 14.66 6.72
CA SER A 24 -5.46 14.61 5.88
C SER A 24 -5.28 13.25 5.22
N ILE A 25 -5.56 12.18 5.97
CA ILE A 25 -5.55 10.81 5.44
C ILE A 25 -6.58 10.67 4.32
N ILE A 26 -7.84 11.03 4.58
CA ILE A 26 -8.91 10.79 3.61
C ILE A 26 -8.74 11.63 2.35
N CYS A 27 -8.29 12.89 2.45
CA CYS A 27 -7.99 13.72 1.29
C CYS A 27 -6.89 13.12 0.41
N THR A 28 -5.80 12.65 1.03
CA THR A 28 -4.70 11.98 0.33
C THR A 28 -5.15 10.66 -0.26
N ALA A 29 -5.88 9.86 0.52
CA ALA A 29 -6.38 8.57 0.10
C ALA A 29 -7.35 8.67 -1.08
N LEU A 30 -8.31 9.61 -1.07
CA LEU A 30 -9.23 9.81 -2.19
C LEU A 30 -8.51 10.23 -3.48
N SER A 31 -7.54 11.13 -3.37
CA SER A 31 -6.74 11.58 -4.52
C SER A 31 -5.96 10.42 -5.17
N LEU A 32 -5.30 9.61 -4.35
CA LEU A 32 -4.55 8.44 -4.81
C LEU A 32 -5.46 7.31 -5.28
N TYR A 33 -6.64 7.15 -4.67
CA TYR A 33 -7.60 6.13 -5.08
C TYR A 33 -8.17 6.41 -6.47
N ALA A 34 -8.43 7.67 -6.79
CA ALA A 34 -8.84 8.03 -8.15
C ALA A 34 -7.78 7.58 -9.18
N LEU A 35 -6.48 7.85 -8.90
CA LEU A 35 -5.39 7.36 -9.73
C LEU A 35 -5.33 5.82 -9.78
N TYR A 36 -5.47 5.17 -8.63
CA TYR A 36 -5.46 3.70 -8.51
C TYR A 36 -6.62 3.06 -9.29
N ALA A 37 -7.83 3.61 -9.19
CA ALA A 37 -9.00 3.11 -9.92
C ALA A 37 -8.78 3.19 -11.44
N VAL A 38 -8.22 4.28 -11.94
CA VAL A 38 -7.85 4.43 -13.36
C VAL A 38 -6.82 3.37 -13.76
N LEU A 39 -5.76 3.18 -12.99
CA LEU A 39 -4.75 2.14 -13.24
C LEU A 39 -5.35 0.74 -13.21
N PHE A 40 -6.27 0.47 -12.27
CA PHE A 40 -6.96 -0.81 -12.18
C PHE A 40 -7.81 -1.07 -13.43
N LEU A 41 -8.60 -0.09 -13.89
CA LEU A 41 -9.39 -0.20 -15.12
C LEU A 41 -8.52 -0.49 -16.34
N PHE A 42 -7.35 0.16 -16.47
CA PHE A 42 -6.38 -0.13 -17.53
C PHE A 42 -5.72 -1.51 -17.40
N SER A 43 -5.67 -2.08 -16.20
CA SER A 43 -5.11 -3.41 -15.99
C SER A 43 -6.02 -4.53 -16.49
N ILE A 44 -7.36 -4.37 -16.44
CA ILE A 44 -8.34 -5.40 -16.80
C ILE A 44 -8.18 -5.92 -18.24
N PRO A 45 -8.11 -5.08 -19.29
CA PRO A 45 -7.93 -5.55 -20.67
C PRO A 45 -6.60 -6.28 -20.88
N SER A 46 -5.56 -5.85 -20.16
CA SER A 46 -4.23 -6.47 -20.20
C SER A 46 -4.22 -7.87 -19.60
N LEU A 47 -5.06 -8.12 -18.59
CA LEU A 47 -5.21 -9.42 -17.95
C LEU A 47 -6.09 -10.39 -18.77
N HIS A 48 -6.90 -9.92 -19.71
CA HIS A 48 -7.80 -10.76 -20.52
C HIS A 48 -7.06 -11.64 -21.54
N ARG A 49 -5.78 -11.37 -21.82
CA ARG A 49 -4.93 -12.11 -22.76
C ARG A 49 -4.28 -13.33 -22.12
N HIS A 50 -4.04 -14.39 -22.89
CA HIS A 50 -3.52 -15.70 -22.45
C HIS A 50 -2.19 -15.61 -21.68
N ILE A 51 -2.26 -15.58 -20.34
CA ILE A 51 -1.12 -15.70 -19.44
C ILE A 51 -1.29 -16.98 -18.59
N PRO A 52 -0.28 -17.86 -18.46
CA PRO A 52 -0.42 -19.14 -17.74
C PRO A 52 -0.85 -18.99 -16.27
N SER A 53 -0.59 -17.87 -15.60
CA SER A 53 -1.00 -17.61 -14.20
C SER A 53 -2.15 -16.59 -14.09
N ARG A 54 -2.96 -16.43 -15.14
CA ARG A 54 -4.01 -15.41 -15.24
C ARG A 54 -4.97 -15.37 -14.04
N LYS A 55 -5.46 -16.55 -13.62
CA LYS A 55 -6.45 -16.65 -12.53
C LYS A 55 -5.91 -16.06 -11.22
N ILE A 56 -4.66 -16.39 -10.86
CA ILE A 56 -4.03 -15.91 -9.63
C ILE A 56 -3.88 -14.39 -9.67
N ILE A 57 -3.36 -13.85 -10.76
CA ILE A 57 -3.14 -12.41 -10.92
C ILE A 57 -4.47 -11.64 -10.91
N LEU A 58 -5.51 -12.16 -11.58
CA LEU A 58 -6.82 -11.55 -11.61
C LEU A 58 -7.47 -11.54 -10.22
N VAL A 59 -7.46 -12.68 -9.52
CA VAL A 59 -8.00 -12.78 -8.16
C VAL A 59 -7.27 -11.82 -7.23
N THR A 60 -5.94 -11.77 -7.28
CA THR A 60 -5.15 -10.85 -6.45
C THR A 60 -5.49 -9.39 -6.74
N ALA A 61 -5.60 -9.00 -8.02
CA ALA A 61 -5.92 -7.63 -8.40
C ALA A 61 -7.34 -7.21 -7.89
N TRP A 62 -8.33 -8.08 -8.01
CA TRP A 62 -9.67 -7.84 -7.47
C TRP A 62 -9.69 -7.78 -5.94
N THR A 63 -8.95 -8.67 -5.26
CA THR A 63 -8.82 -8.66 -3.79
C THR A 63 -8.22 -7.35 -3.30
N MET A 64 -7.14 -6.88 -3.94
CA MET A 64 -6.52 -5.59 -3.61
C MET A 64 -7.45 -4.41 -3.87
N PHE A 65 -8.24 -4.46 -4.96
CA PHE A 65 -9.21 -3.41 -5.26
C PHE A 65 -10.33 -3.37 -4.21
N LEU A 66 -10.84 -4.53 -3.79
CA LEU A 66 -11.86 -4.61 -2.73
C LEU A 66 -11.31 -4.11 -1.39
N PHE A 67 -10.08 -4.48 -1.01
CA PHE A 67 -9.46 -3.99 0.22
C PHE A 67 -9.22 -2.48 0.20
N ALA A 68 -8.74 -1.92 -0.91
CA ALA A 68 -8.56 -0.49 -1.07
C ALA A 68 -9.89 0.27 -0.96
N THR A 69 -10.95 -0.23 -1.63
CA THR A 69 -12.28 0.37 -1.59
C THR A 69 -12.87 0.30 -0.18
N SER A 70 -12.78 -0.85 0.49
CA SER A 70 -13.25 -1.03 1.87
C SER A 70 -12.52 -0.11 2.84
N SER A 71 -11.20 0.02 2.70
CA SER A 71 -10.38 0.91 3.52
C SER A 71 -10.81 2.37 3.40
N ILE A 72 -11.10 2.85 2.18
CA ILE A 72 -11.57 4.23 1.96
C ILE A 72 -12.97 4.46 2.53
N LEU A 73 -13.88 3.52 2.36
CA LEU A 73 -15.21 3.62 2.95
C LEU A 73 -15.14 3.70 4.49
N LEU A 74 -14.34 2.83 5.12
CA LEU A 74 -14.14 2.85 6.56
C LEU A 74 -13.47 4.14 7.03
N ALA A 75 -12.44 4.62 6.32
CA ALA A 75 -11.78 5.89 6.60
C ALA A 75 -12.77 7.06 6.52
N SER A 76 -13.66 7.08 5.50
CA SER A 76 -14.68 8.13 5.36
C SER A 76 -15.65 8.13 6.54
N ILE A 77 -16.12 6.96 6.99
CA ILE A 77 -17.02 6.83 8.16
C ILE A 77 -16.29 7.21 9.44
N ALA A 78 -15.03 6.80 9.61
CA ALA A 78 -14.21 7.14 10.78
C ALA A 78 -13.98 8.66 10.86
N THR A 79 -13.63 9.31 9.74
CA THR A 79 -13.47 10.77 9.66
C THR A 79 -14.77 11.50 9.96
N ALA A 80 -15.91 11.04 9.43
CA ALA A 80 -17.21 11.63 9.75
C ALA A 80 -17.58 11.49 11.24
N THR A 81 -17.22 10.34 11.85
CA THR A 81 -17.42 10.10 13.29
C THR A 81 -16.52 11.02 14.12
N SER A 82 -15.26 11.18 13.76
CA SER A 82 -14.30 12.09 14.40
C SER A 82 -14.78 13.55 14.33
N MET A 83 -15.26 14.01 13.16
CA MET A 83 -15.86 15.34 12.97
C MET A 83 -17.10 15.53 13.85
N SER A 84 -17.97 14.52 13.95
CA SER A 84 -19.17 14.58 14.78
C SER A 84 -18.84 14.73 16.28
N VAL A 85 -17.78 14.05 16.75
CA VAL A 85 -17.30 14.19 18.13
C VAL A 85 -16.81 15.61 18.40
N VAL A 86 -15.99 16.17 17.51
CA VAL A 86 -15.50 17.56 17.65
C VAL A 86 -16.65 18.56 17.61
N TYR A 87 -17.61 18.39 16.71
CA TYR A 87 -18.79 19.26 16.62
C TYR A 87 -19.62 19.26 17.91
N MET A 88 -19.86 18.10 18.53
CA MET A 88 -20.57 18.01 19.80
C MET A 88 -19.83 18.68 20.96
N LEU A 89 -18.50 18.57 21.00
CA LEU A 89 -17.66 19.26 21.98
C LEU A 89 -17.75 20.78 21.83
N VAL A 90 -17.74 21.29 20.59
CA VAL A 90 -17.90 22.74 20.31
C VAL A 90 -19.27 23.26 20.72
N GLN A 91 -20.34 22.44 20.60
CA GLN A 91 -21.69 22.82 21.03
C GLN A 91 -21.90 22.80 22.56
N GLY A 92 -20.87 22.49 23.34
CA GLY A 92 -20.94 22.53 24.81
C GLY A 92 -21.47 21.25 25.44
N SER A 93 -21.44 20.14 24.75
CA SER A 93 -21.63 18.82 25.38
C SER A 93 -20.40 18.51 26.23
N ASN A 94 -20.54 18.55 27.56
CA ASN A 94 -19.44 18.35 28.51
C ASN A 94 -18.75 16.98 28.41
N ASN A 95 -19.31 16.04 27.65
CA ASN A 95 -18.71 14.72 27.43
C ASN A 95 -18.95 14.30 25.99
N ALA A 96 -17.90 14.01 25.26
CA ALA A 96 -18.01 13.31 23.98
C ALA A 96 -18.77 12.00 24.19
N PRO A 97 -19.80 11.68 23.39
CA PRO A 97 -20.61 10.48 23.60
C PRO A 97 -19.75 9.23 23.47
N ALA A 98 -19.61 8.50 24.57
CA ALA A 98 -18.72 7.32 24.67
C ALA A 98 -19.01 6.24 23.61
N HIS A 99 -20.23 6.19 23.05
CA HIS A 99 -20.55 5.28 21.95
C HIS A 99 -19.90 5.68 20.63
N LEU A 100 -19.78 6.98 20.32
CA LEU A 100 -19.10 7.46 19.10
C LEU A 100 -17.60 7.21 19.18
N ILE A 101 -17.00 7.40 20.36
CA ILE A 101 -15.57 7.12 20.58
C ILE A 101 -15.30 5.62 20.39
N ARG A 102 -16.14 4.76 20.94
CA ARG A 102 -16.03 3.30 20.75
C ARG A 102 -16.23 2.90 19.29
N LEU A 103 -17.20 3.51 18.61
CA LEU A 103 -17.41 3.28 17.17
C LEU A 103 -16.19 3.69 16.35
N TYR A 104 -15.62 4.87 16.60
CA TYR A 104 -14.40 5.35 15.95
C TYR A 104 -13.25 4.34 16.14
N HIS A 105 -12.95 3.92 17.37
CA HIS A 105 -11.90 2.93 17.63
C HIS A 105 -12.15 1.59 16.93
N ALA A 106 -13.38 1.12 16.88
CA ALA A 106 -13.73 -0.11 16.18
C ALA A 106 -13.53 0.02 14.66
N LEU A 107 -13.91 1.16 14.07
CA LEU A 107 -13.71 1.41 12.64
C LEU A 107 -12.23 1.45 12.26
N VAL A 108 -11.40 2.15 13.05
CA VAL A 108 -9.96 2.26 12.80
C VAL A 108 -9.28 0.91 13.02
N LEU A 109 -9.67 0.13 14.03
CA LEU A 109 -9.16 -1.24 14.22
C LEU A 109 -9.44 -2.13 13.00
N VAL A 110 -10.68 -2.12 12.48
CA VAL A 110 -11.02 -2.90 11.28
C VAL A 110 -10.22 -2.42 10.07
N GLN A 111 -9.99 -1.11 9.93
CA GLN A 111 -9.17 -0.54 8.87
C GLN A 111 -7.73 -1.01 8.95
N ASP A 112 -7.14 -1.06 10.15
CA ASP A 112 -5.77 -1.54 10.36
C ASP A 112 -5.64 -3.04 10.02
N ILE A 113 -6.63 -3.86 10.39
CA ILE A 113 -6.67 -5.27 10.00
C ILE A 113 -6.72 -5.41 8.47
N ILE A 114 -7.57 -4.64 7.79
CA ILE A 114 -7.64 -4.65 6.33
C ILE A 114 -6.32 -4.23 5.72
N LEU A 115 -5.63 -3.24 6.28
CA LEU A 115 -4.32 -2.79 5.81
C LEU A 115 -3.27 -3.90 5.94
N VAL A 116 -3.20 -4.60 7.07
CA VAL A 116 -2.28 -5.73 7.28
C VAL A 116 -2.55 -6.86 6.28
N LEU A 117 -3.83 -7.21 6.06
CA LEU A 117 -4.22 -8.23 5.08
C LEU A 117 -3.89 -7.80 3.64
N ASN A 118 -4.11 -6.54 3.30
CA ASN A 118 -3.78 -5.98 2.00
C ASN A 118 -2.28 -5.99 1.74
N ASN A 119 -1.46 -5.63 2.75
CA ASN A 119 -0.01 -5.73 2.66
C ASN A 119 0.44 -7.19 2.45
N LEU A 120 -0.16 -8.13 3.18
CA LEU A 120 0.12 -9.56 3.01
C LEU A 120 -0.15 -10.03 1.56
N VAL A 121 -1.30 -9.65 0.99
CA VAL A 121 -1.66 -10.01 -0.40
C VAL A 121 -0.65 -9.43 -1.39
N THR A 122 -0.22 -8.20 -1.18
CA THR A 122 0.80 -7.53 -2.00
C THR A 122 2.16 -8.24 -1.91
N ASP A 123 2.61 -8.55 -0.71
CA ASP A 123 3.87 -9.23 -0.46
C ASP A 123 3.87 -10.65 -1.06
N LEU A 124 2.76 -11.38 -0.93
CA LEU A 124 2.59 -12.69 -1.57
C LEU A 124 2.63 -12.60 -3.10
N LEU A 125 2.05 -11.55 -3.69
CA LEU A 125 2.14 -11.32 -5.14
C LEU A 125 3.58 -11.06 -5.59
N LEU A 126 4.31 -10.22 -4.86
CA LEU A 126 5.72 -9.95 -5.13
C LEU A 126 6.59 -11.19 -4.94
N LEU A 127 6.34 -11.95 -3.88
CA LEU A 127 7.00 -13.23 -3.60
C LEU A 127 6.75 -14.26 -4.71
N PHE A 128 5.50 -14.39 -5.17
CA PHE A 128 5.16 -15.26 -6.30
C PHE A 128 5.91 -14.88 -7.57
N ARG A 129 6.02 -13.59 -7.87
CA ARG A 129 6.81 -13.09 -9.01
C ARG A 129 8.30 -13.43 -8.86
N CYS A 130 8.85 -13.21 -7.68
CA CYS A 130 10.23 -13.59 -7.36
C CYS A 130 10.45 -15.09 -7.61
N TYR A 131 9.54 -15.93 -7.13
CA TYR A 131 9.57 -17.38 -7.33
C TYR A 131 9.64 -17.78 -8.81
N VAL A 132 8.77 -17.23 -9.62
CA VAL A 132 8.73 -17.53 -11.07
C VAL A 132 10.02 -17.09 -11.76
N ILE A 133 10.55 -15.92 -11.44
CA ILE A 133 11.78 -15.37 -12.05
C ILE A 133 13.03 -16.18 -11.66
N TRP A 134 13.06 -16.75 -10.45
CA TRP A 134 14.16 -17.60 -9.99
C TRP A 134 14.08 -19.07 -10.46
N GLY A 135 13.15 -19.39 -11.37
CA GLY A 135 12.99 -20.74 -11.91
C GLY A 135 12.55 -21.75 -10.86
N SER A 136 11.61 -21.35 -10.00
CA SER A 136 10.97 -22.18 -8.97
C SER A 136 11.91 -22.71 -7.88
N ARG A 137 13.02 -22.01 -7.59
CA ARG A 137 13.96 -22.39 -6.52
C ARG A 137 13.41 -21.98 -5.14
N LYS A 138 12.84 -22.93 -4.39
CA LYS A 138 12.19 -22.70 -3.07
C LYS A 138 13.11 -22.09 -2.01
N ARG A 139 14.41 -22.36 -2.03
CA ARG A 139 15.37 -21.86 -1.01
C ARG A 139 15.42 -20.33 -0.92
N ILE A 140 15.17 -19.63 -2.00
CA ILE A 140 15.26 -18.16 -2.05
C ILE A 140 14.03 -17.50 -1.41
N LEU A 141 12.90 -18.22 -1.33
CA LEU A 141 11.67 -17.72 -0.72
C LEU A 141 11.68 -17.78 0.81
N VAL A 142 12.59 -18.53 1.41
CA VAL A 142 12.60 -18.75 2.88
C VAL A 142 12.78 -17.42 3.62
N LEU A 143 13.80 -16.63 3.25
CA LEU A 143 14.08 -15.37 3.92
C LEU A 143 12.95 -14.34 3.76
N PRO A 144 12.46 -14.03 2.53
CA PRO A 144 11.32 -13.13 2.38
C PRO A 144 10.04 -13.67 3.05
N GLY A 145 9.81 -14.98 3.00
CA GLY A 145 8.64 -15.61 3.63
C GLY A 145 8.63 -15.44 5.16
N ILE A 146 9.79 -15.58 5.82
CA ILE A 146 9.93 -15.33 7.25
C ILE A 146 9.67 -13.85 7.56
N LEU A 147 10.20 -12.92 6.77
CA LEU A 147 9.97 -11.50 6.97
C LEU A 147 8.49 -11.13 6.80
N ILE A 148 7.80 -11.66 5.79
CA ILE A 148 6.36 -11.44 5.59
C ILE A 148 5.57 -11.94 6.80
N ALA A 149 5.85 -13.17 7.27
CA ALA A 149 5.19 -13.72 8.45
C ALA A 149 5.45 -12.89 9.70
N ALA A 150 6.70 -12.46 9.92
CA ALA A 150 7.07 -11.59 11.03
C ALA A 150 6.35 -10.23 10.96
N THR A 151 6.31 -9.59 9.78
CA THR A 151 5.61 -8.32 9.57
C THR A 151 4.12 -8.44 9.87
N MET A 152 3.48 -9.55 9.45
CA MET A 152 2.08 -9.81 9.74
C MET A 152 1.82 -9.97 11.24
N VAL A 153 2.63 -10.76 11.94
CA VAL A 153 2.48 -10.98 13.39
C VAL A 153 2.68 -9.68 14.15
N VAL A 154 3.76 -8.95 13.88
CA VAL A 154 4.07 -7.68 14.55
C VAL A 154 3.00 -6.62 14.24
N GLY A 155 2.51 -6.55 13.00
CA GLY A 155 1.43 -5.64 12.61
C GLY A 155 0.12 -5.92 13.35
N CYS A 156 -0.27 -7.18 13.48
CA CYS A 156 -1.46 -7.57 14.25
C CYS A 156 -1.29 -7.26 15.75
N LEU A 157 -0.13 -7.56 16.33
CA LEU A 157 0.16 -7.28 17.74
C LEU A 157 0.12 -5.78 18.03
N ALA A 158 0.76 -4.96 17.18
CA ALA A 158 0.75 -3.51 17.32
C ALA A 158 -0.67 -2.92 17.24
N GLY A 159 -1.51 -3.42 16.33
CA GLY A 159 -2.91 -3.00 16.23
C GLY A 159 -3.71 -3.37 17.47
N LEU A 160 -3.63 -4.62 17.94
CA LEU A 160 -4.36 -5.08 19.11
C LEU A 160 -3.96 -4.36 20.40
N GLU A 161 -2.67 -4.06 20.56
CA GLU A 161 -2.15 -3.30 21.70
C GLU A 161 -2.58 -1.83 21.67
N HIS A 162 -2.53 -1.20 20.48
CA HIS A 162 -2.95 0.20 20.32
C HIS A 162 -4.40 0.44 20.77
N TYR A 163 -5.28 -0.55 20.58
CA TYR A 163 -6.69 -0.48 21.00
C TYR A 163 -6.97 -1.09 22.38
N GLY A 164 -5.91 -1.46 23.14
CA GLY A 164 -6.02 -1.97 24.49
C GLY A 164 -6.68 -3.35 24.61
N LEU A 165 -6.73 -4.12 23.52
CA LEU A 165 -7.28 -5.48 23.51
C LEU A 165 -6.31 -6.49 24.13
N ILE A 166 -5.03 -6.19 24.09
CA ILE A 166 -3.94 -6.93 24.75
C ILE A 166 -3.00 -5.94 25.41
N SER A 167 -2.41 -6.32 26.55
CA SER A 167 -1.32 -5.57 27.17
C SER A 167 -0.04 -6.39 27.07
N LEU A 168 0.86 -5.97 26.18
CA LEU A 168 2.20 -6.55 26.18
C LEU A 168 3.08 -5.86 27.21
N SER A 169 4.09 -6.57 27.71
CA SER A 169 5.10 -6.01 28.64
C SER A 169 5.98 -4.95 28.01
N SER A 170 5.97 -4.84 26.69
CA SER A 170 6.75 -3.88 25.90
C SER A 170 5.86 -3.30 24.80
N TYR A 171 5.65 -1.98 24.79
CA TYR A 171 4.88 -1.29 23.76
C TYR A 171 5.50 -1.48 22.37
N VAL A 172 4.68 -1.95 21.42
CA VAL A 172 5.09 -2.09 20.01
C VAL A 172 4.80 -0.79 19.27
N ASP A 173 5.84 -0.01 18.98
CA ASP A 173 5.70 1.23 18.20
C ASP A 173 5.13 0.92 16.80
N PRO A 174 4.06 1.60 16.35
CA PRO A 174 3.47 1.41 15.02
C PRO A 174 4.43 1.60 13.85
N ARG A 175 5.56 2.27 14.06
CA ARG A 175 6.63 2.44 13.06
C ARG A 175 7.30 1.12 12.70
N VAL A 176 7.37 0.18 13.67
CA VAL A 176 8.07 -1.10 13.49
C VAL A 176 7.45 -1.94 12.39
N PRO A 177 6.14 -2.28 12.41
CA PRO A 177 5.54 -3.07 11.35
C PRO A 177 5.59 -2.38 9.97
N VAL A 178 5.45 -1.05 9.91
CA VAL A 178 5.56 -0.28 8.66
C VAL A 178 6.99 -0.31 8.12
N GLY A 179 7.99 -0.14 8.98
CA GLY A 179 9.40 -0.26 8.62
C GLY A 179 9.76 -1.67 8.12
N MET A 180 9.22 -2.72 8.77
CA MET A 180 9.39 -4.12 8.35
C MET A 180 8.75 -4.37 6.97
N ALA A 181 7.55 -3.85 6.72
CA ALA A 181 6.91 -3.94 5.41
C ALA A 181 7.75 -3.26 4.31
N GLY A 182 8.30 -2.08 4.59
CA GLY A 182 9.23 -1.39 3.71
C GLY A 182 10.50 -2.21 3.43
N ALA A 183 11.12 -2.78 4.46
CA ALA A 183 12.31 -3.62 4.32
C ALA A 183 12.02 -4.89 3.49
N THR A 184 10.88 -5.53 3.69
CA THR A 184 10.44 -6.69 2.92
C THR A 184 10.25 -6.33 1.43
N ASN A 185 9.63 -5.18 1.15
CA ASN A 185 9.47 -4.69 -0.22
C ASN A 185 10.80 -4.40 -0.90
N VAL A 186 11.75 -3.76 -0.20
CA VAL A 186 13.12 -3.53 -0.70
C VAL A 186 13.80 -4.85 -1.02
N LEU A 187 13.74 -5.82 -0.11
CA LEU A 187 14.35 -7.13 -0.30
C LEU A 187 13.78 -7.85 -1.54
N LEU A 188 12.45 -7.93 -1.66
CA LEU A 188 11.78 -8.58 -2.79
C LEU A 188 12.09 -7.87 -4.11
N THR A 189 12.13 -6.53 -4.11
CA THR A 189 12.50 -5.72 -5.27
C THR A 189 13.95 -5.97 -5.68
N CYS A 190 14.89 -5.98 -4.74
CA CYS A 190 16.30 -6.25 -5.01
C CYS A 190 16.53 -7.68 -5.53
N LEU A 191 15.88 -8.68 -4.94
CA LEU A 191 15.97 -10.08 -5.39
C LEU A 191 15.44 -10.24 -6.82
N THR A 192 14.30 -9.61 -7.12
CA THR A 192 13.66 -9.69 -8.43
C THR A 192 14.48 -8.96 -9.49
N ALA A 193 14.86 -7.72 -9.23
CA ALA A 193 15.64 -6.89 -10.16
C ALA A 193 17.06 -7.44 -10.35
N GLY A 194 17.70 -7.90 -9.28
CA GLY A 194 19.04 -8.51 -9.32
C GLY A 194 19.05 -9.78 -10.18
N ARG A 195 18.02 -10.63 -10.06
CA ARG A 195 17.91 -11.83 -10.92
C ARG A 195 17.68 -11.49 -12.39
N ILE A 196 16.82 -10.52 -12.68
CA ILE A 196 16.61 -10.05 -14.05
C ILE A 196 17.91 -9.50 -14.64
N TRP A 197 18.66 -8.74 -13.84
CA TRP A 197 19.97 -8.21 -14.24
C TRP A 197 20.99 -9.33 -14.52
N TYR A 198 21.03 -10.36 -13.66
CA TYR A 198 21.90 -11.53 -13.84
C TYR A 198 21.58 -12.28 -15.14
N ILE A 199 20.30 -12.64 -15.34
CA ILE A 199 19.84 -13.31 -16.57
C ILE A 199 20.23 -12.49 -17.81
N ARG A 200 20.02 -11.17 -17.77
CA ARG A 200 20.40 -10.27 -18.84
C ARG A 200 21.89 -10.34 -19.17
N ARG A 201 22.73 -10.42 -18.15
CA ARG A 201 24.19 -10.49 -18.33
C ARG A 201 24.63 -11.81 -18.95
N GLU A 202 24.04 -12.92 -18.49
CA GLU A 202 24.34 -14.26 -18.98
C GLU A 202 23.97 -14.45 -20.47
N VAL A 203 22.85 -13.88 -20.88
CA VAL A 203 22.31 -14.05 -22.24
C VAL A 203 22.87 -13.02 -23.24
N GLN A 204 23.70 -12.07 -22.81
CA GLN A 204 24.35 -11.09 -23.71
C GLN A 204 25.25 -11.72 -24.79
N SER A 205 25.70 -12.95 -24.59
CA SER A 205 26.58 -13.67 -25.48
C SER A 205 25.86 -14.37 -26.66
N LEU A 206 24.51 -14.39 -26.69
CA LEU A 206 23.77 -15.14 -27.72
C LEU A 206 23.37 -14.25 -28.90
N PRO A 207 23.58 -14.69 -30.16
CA PRO A 207 23.16 -13.93 -31.34
C PRO A 207 21.62 -13.87 -31.44
N GLY A 208 21.06 -12.71 -31.81
CA GLY A 208 19.61 -12.50 -31.98
C GLY A 208 18.89 -11.89 -30.74
N TRP A 209 19.57 -11.66 -29.63
CA TRP A 209 19.01 -11.24 -28.33
C TRP A 209 18.60 -9.76 -28.22
N ARG A 210 18.85 -8.91 -29.22
CA ARG A 210 18.64 -7.44 -29.12
C ARG A 210 17.21 -7.04 -28.72
N ALA A 211 16.18 -7.70 -29.22
CA ALA A 211 14.78 -7.39 -28.92
C ALA A 211 14.40 -7.79 -27.47
N SER A 212 14.82 -8.96 -27.03
CA SER A 212 14.57 -9.43 -25.66
C SER A 212 15.31 -8.62 -24.60
N ARG A 213 16.54 -8.13 -24.92
CA ARG A 213 17.32 -7.25 -24.03
C ARG A 213 16.59 -5.97 -23.67
N LYS A 214 15.92 -5.32 -24.63
CA LYS A 214 15.14 -4.09 -24.39
C LYS A 214 13.99 -4.35 -23.40
N ARG A 215 13.30 -5.49 -23.52
CA ARG A 215 12.19 -5.89 -22.63
C ARG A 215 12.64 -6.10 -21.18
N TYR A 216 13.70 -6.88 -20.98
CA TYR A 216 14.23 -7.14 -19.63
C TYR A 216 14.74 -5.88 -18.95
N LYS A 217 15.36 -4.95 -19.73
CA LYS A 217 15.77 -3.65 -19.22
C LYS A 217 14.58 -2.82 -18.75
N THR A 218 13.53 -2.76 -19.56
CA THR A 218 12.32 -2.00 -19.22
C THR A 218 11.59 -2.63 -18.03
N ALA A 219 11.43 -3.95 -18.00
CA ALA A 219 10.78 -4.64 -16.89
C ALA A 219 11.51 -4.44 -15.55
N SER A 220 12.85 -4.58 -15.53
CA SER A 220 13.64 -4.36 -14.31
C SER A 220 13.59 -2.90 -13.85
N ALA A 221 13.64 -1.95 -14.77
CA ALA A 221 13.54 -0.52 -14.42
C ALA A 221 12.20 -0.19 -13.78
N ILE A 222 11.09 -0.72 -14.30
CA ILE A 222 9.75 -0.52 -13.76
C ILE A 222 9.61 -1.08 -12.33
N ILE A 223 10.14 -2.30 -12.10
CA ILE A 223 10.08 -2.94 -10.79
C ILE A 223 10.89 -2.14 -9.76
N LEU A 224 12.10 -1.68 -10.15
CA LEU A 224 12.94 -0.85 -9.29
C LEU A 224 12.27 0.50 -9.00
N GLU A 225 11.78 1.20 -10.01
CA GLU A 225 11.11 2.50 -9.87
C GLU A 225 9.92 2.41 -8.91
N SER A 226 9.06 1.40 -9.08
CA SER A 226 7.90 1.21 -8.22
C SER A 226 8.29 0.82 -6.78
N GLY A 227 9.30 -0.03 -6.60
CA GLY A 227 9.80 -0.40 -5.26
C GLY A 227 10.43 0.80 -4.53
N VAL A 228 11.18 1.65 -5.23
CA VAL A 228 11.74 2.89 -4.69
C VAL A 228 10.64 3.86 -4.25
N LEU A 229 9.59 4.05 -5.07
CA LEU A 229 8.47 4.93 -4.73
C LEU A 229 7.80 4.50 -3.42
N TYR A 230 7.48 3.21 -3.24
CA TYR A 230 6.91 2.72 -1.99
C TYR A 230 7.86 2.92 -0.79
N THR A 231 9.14 2.62 -0.98
CA THR A 231 10.16 2.81 0.07
C THR A 231 10.27 4.27 0.50
N LEU A 232 10.19 5.21 -0.44
CA LEU A 232 10.15 6.65 -0.14
C LEU A 232 8.91 7.03 0.67
N CYS A 233 7.73 6.48 0.36
CA CYS A 233 6.51 6.70 1.17
C CYS A 233 6.70 6.20 2.61
N VAL A 234 7.27 5.00 2.80
CA VAL A 234 7.56 4.43 4.12
C VAL A 234 8.56 5.30 4.89
N ILE A 235 9.66 5.72 4.26
CA ILE A 235 10.67 6.60 4.88
C ILE A 235 10.04 7.92 5.29
N THR A 236 9.24 8.55 4.42
CA THR A 236 8.53 9.79 4.71
C THR A 236 7.62 9.65 5.94
N TYR A 237 6.89 8.54 6.04
CA TYR A 237 6.06 8.24 7.20
C TYR A 237 6.89 8.06 8.48
N VAL A 238 7.96 7.27 8.46
CA VAL A 238 8.82 7.06 9.63
C VAL A 238 9.45 8.37 10.09
N ILE A 239 9.87 9.23 9.16
CA ILE A 239 10.40 10.57 9.48
C ILE A 239 9.29 11.44 10.10
N SER A 240 8.10 11.47 9.50
CA SER A 240 6.97 12.26 10.02
C SER A 240 6.60 11.90 11.46
N CYS A 241 6.64 10.61 11.79
CA CYS A 241 6.43 10.13 13.16
C CYS A 241 7.58 10.47 14.11
N SER A 242 8.79 10.68 13.60
CA SER A 242 9.98 10.97 14.43
C SER A 242 10.08 12.45 14.77
N VAL A 243 9.52 13.31 13.94
CA VAL A 243 9.44 14.75 14.18
C VAL A 243 8.26 15.02 15.10
N LYS A 244 8.53 15.07 16.41
CA LYS A 244 7.52 15.47 17.43
C LYS A 244 7.16 16.95 17.22
N SER A 245 6.26 17.24 16.31
CA SER A 245 5.73 18.57 16.13
C SER A 245 4.32 18.65 16.73
N ALA A 246 4.18 19.39 17.83
CA ALA A 246 2.88 19.73 18.41
C ALA A 246 2.09 20.73 17.53
N SER A 247 2.58 21.03 16.34
CA SER A 247 1.93 21.97 15.43
C SER A 247 0.87 21.26 14.56
N PRO A 248 -0.23 21.94 14.22
CA PRO A 248 -1.24 21.41 13.28
C PRO A 248 -0.64 20.96 11.94
N PHE A 249 0.41 21.66 11.48
CA PHE A 249 1.12 21.28 10.25
C PHE A 249 1.81 19.91 10.35
N GLY A 250 2.43 19.61 11.51
CA GLY A 250 3.04 18.29 11.74
C GLY A 250 2.03 17.16 11.71
N THR A 251 0.85 17.38 12.30
CA THR A 251 -0.26 16.42 12.29
C THR A 251 -0.79 16.16 10.87
N ILE A 252 -0.98 17.23 10.08
CA ILE A 252 -1.40 17.15 8.69
C ILE A 252 -0.36 16.39 7.85
N PHE A 253 0.92 16.73 8.02
CA PHE A 253 2.01 16.05 7.30
C PHE A 253 2.08 14.55 7.62
N GLN A 254 1.89 14.17 8.88
CA GLN A 254 1.84 12.77 9.30
C GLN A 254 0.64 12.04 8.69
N GLY A 255 -0.55 12.67 8.64
CA GLY A 255 -1.74 12.12 7.99
C GLY A 255 -1.55 11.92 6.49
N VAL A 256 -0.95 12.89 5.81
CA VAL A 256 -0.60 12.76 4.37
C VAL A 256 0.38 11.61 4.16
N ALA A 257 1.43 11.52 4.97
CA ALA A 257 2.44 10.46 4.86
C ALA A 257 1.82 9.06 5.08
N TRP A 258 0.89 8.94 6.04
CA TRP A 258 0.15 7.72 6.28
C TRP A 258 -0.76 7.33 5.10
N GLY A 259 -1.50 8.27 4.53
CA GLY A 259 -2.33 8.07 3.34
C GLY A 259 -1.51 7.60 2.14
N LEU A 260 -0.30 8.13 1.95
CA LEU A 260 0.65 7.66 0.92
C LEU A 260 1.06 6.20 1.13
N VAL A 261 1.34 5.78 2.35
CA VAL A 261 1.70 4.39 2.68
C VAL A 261 0.52 3.46 2.41
N GLN A 262 -0.69 3.80 2.88
CA GLN A 262 -1.88 2.96 2.76
C GLN A 262 -2.21 2.61 1.29
N LEU A 263 -2.14 3.59 0.38
CA LEU A 263 -2.45 3.36 -1.03
C LEU A 263 -1.24 3.02 -1.89
N GLY A 264 -0.04 3.40 -1.47
CA GLY A 264 1.20 3.01 -2.12
C GLY A 264 1.34 1.49 -2.25
N VAL A 265 0.89 0.74 -1.24
CA VAL A 265 0.83 -0.74 -1.26
C VAL A 265 0.07 -1.27 -2.48
N ASN A 266 -1.03 -0.62 -2.89
CA ASN A 266 -1.88 -1.07 -4.00
C ASN A 266 -1.39 -0.56 -5.36
N ILE A 267 -0.91 0.67 -5.41
CA ILE A 267 -0.49 1.33 -6.66
C ILE A 267 0.71 0.62 -7.27
N VAL A 268 1.71 0.26 -6.45
CA VAL A 268 2.97 -0.35 -6.90
C VAL A 268 2.76 -1.63 -7.70
N PRO A 269 2.09 -2.69 -7.18
CA PRO A 269 1.91 -3.92 -7.93
C PRO A 269 0.98 -3.75 -9.12
N THR A 270 -0.03 -2.87 -9.04
CA THR A 270 -0.96 -2.61 -10.14
C THR A 270 -0.24 -1.89 -11.30
N PHE A 271 0.63 -0.93 -11.00
CA PHE A 271 1.45 -0.24 -11.99
C PHE A 271 2.36 -1.22 -12.75
N ILE A 272 2.97 -2.18 -12.06
CA ILE A 272 3.76 -3.23 -12.70
C ILE A 272 2.88 -4.10 -13.61
N LEU A 273 1.66 -4.45 -13.17
CA LEU A 273 0.71 -5.24 -13.96
C LEU A 273 0.34 -4.54 -15.27
N VAL A 274 -0.03 -3.26 -15.20
CA VAL A 274 -0.40 -2.43 -16.35
C VAL A 274 0.75 -2.36 -17.36
N ARG A 275 1.96 -2.05 -16.90
CA ARG A 275 3.13 -1.89 -17.79
C ARG A 275 3.58 -3.21 -18.44
N VAL A 276 3.56 -4.32 -17.70
CA VAL A 276 3.85 -5.63 -18.27
C VAL A 276 2.78 -6.04 -19.31
N GLY A 277 1.53 -5.72 -19.04
CA GLY A 277 0.42 -5.95 -19.98
C GLY A 277 0.52 -5.14 -21.26
N MET A 278 0.81 -3.85 -21.16
CA MET A 278 0.97 -2.96 -22.33
C MET A 278 2.20 -3.33 -23.19
N GLY A 279 3.32 -3.70 -22.56
CA GLY A 279 4.54 -4.09 -23.30
C GLY A 279 4.34 -5.30 -24.20
N ARG A 280 3.45 -6.23 -23.82
CA ARG A 280 3.08 -7.39 -24.66
C ARG A 280 2.04 -7.04 -25.74
N SER A 281 1.22 -6.01 -25.51
CA SER A 281 0.20 -5.59 -26.49
C SER A 281 0.79 -4.99 -27.76
N THR A 282 1.80 -4.14 -27.62
CA THR A 282 2.49 -3.49 -28.76
C THR A 282 3.22 -4.50 -29.64
N GLU A 283 3.65 -5.61 -29.08
CA GLU A 283 4.38 -6.63 -29.81
C GLU A 283 3.49 -7.54 -30.66
N ASN A 284 2.34 -7.94 -30.11
CA ASN A 284 1.37 -8.72 -30.88
C ASN A 284 0.79 -7.91 -32.06
N SER A 285 0.64 -6.58 -31.90
CA SER A 285 0.23 -5.73 -33.02
C SER A 285 1.32 -5.61 -34.07
N LEU A 286 2.59 -5.56 -33.66
CA LEU A 286 3.73 -5.50 -34.60
C LEU A 286 3.91 -6.83 -35.38
N SER A 287 3.79 -7.97 -34.70
CA SER A 287 3.89 -9.29 -35.33
C SER A 287 2.75 -9.56 -36.32
N VAL A 288 1.52 -9.15 -35.97
CA VAL A 288 0.36 -9.25 -36.88
C VAL A 288 0.52 -8.33 -38.10
N THR A 289 1.10 -7.14 -37.93
CA THR A 289 1.33 -6.21 -39.03
C THR A 289 2.46 -6.72 -39.97
N LEU A 290 3.52 -7.31 -39.39
CA LEU A 290 4.60 -7.95 -40.17
C LEU A 290 4.10 -9.18 -40.97
N ASP A 291 3.28 -10.03 -40.34
CA ASP A 291 2.71 -11.20 -41.01
C ASP A 291 1.74 -10.81 -42.16
N ARG A 292 1.06 -9.67 -42.03
CA ARG A 292 0.20 -9.13 -43.08
C ARG A 292 0.98 -8.55 -44.25
N ASN A 293 2.13 -7.91 -43.95
CA ASN A 293 3.01 -7.34 -45.00
C ASN A 293 3.87 -8.39 -45.73
N ILE A 294 4.03 -9.60 -45.16
CA ILE A 294 4.73 -10.72 -45.82
C ILE A 294 3.79 -11.51 -46.73
N LYS A 295 2.47 -11.41 -46.52
CA LYS A 295 1.45 -12.11 -47.32
C LYS A 295 0.88 -11.28 -48.48
N CYS A 296 1.25 -10.02 -48.62
CA CYS A 296 1.03 -9.20 -49.78
C CYS A 296 2.29 -9.16 -50.65
#